data_6310a0cdeee112ce8513435444c1517f
#
_entry.id   6310a0cdeee112ce8513435444c1517f
#
_cell.length_a   1.000
_cell.length_b   1.000
_cell.length_c   1.000
_cell.angle_alpha   90.00
_cell.angle_beta   90.00
_cell.angle_gamma   90.00
#
_symmetry.space_group_name_H-M   'P 1'
#
loop_
_entity.id
_entity.type
_entity.pdbx_description
1 polymer ?
#
loop_
_entity_poly.entity_id
_entity_poly.type
_entity_poly.pdbx_seq_one_letter_code
_entity_poly.pdbx_strand_id
1 'polypeptide(L)'
;MSEYSGIRERRPFSYHDLGGQSQGLAEGFRKRCLKASDRSFSQGLQCQEINSMSALMSMEDSVFVVHAPQGCVGCASFANDLYRVGQAHRGLPIIRNARIIVTNLDEKDIIHGGEGKLREAILIANERYAPKLIFVFASCASGIIGDDIDGVAHSLAGEVGAIVVPIHCEGFKSKVCASGFDTAFISISKHVLKGERLPKQKNLVNLFAPTSVSRKDQVEIERMLAVLGLEANYLPFYSSLEKLKRIPSAEGSTAICKVFADEFMKELERDYGIPFAHTVMPIGVRNTDKWYRGVAALFGKEAEVEEVIAAEHERVLPQIEGIRKRLEGKRVFICGGTGRSFAAAALVDDFGMRLVGLETPTYDEDAQLDIEYLNGIHGDFVVDVANMQPFEQVNLVKKLKPDVFIGVPTWTARLGIPTTHVLDMKRPTMGYDGILYLGNKIADQIENPGFNEKLAAHARLPYKASWYEDDAFKFIKTFAGPAPGAVSRAAPAGGEPVIREVR
;
A
#
# COMPACT_ATOMS: atom_id res chain seq x y z
N MET A 1 -22.45 13.77 5.25
CA MET A 1 -20.97 13.83 5.43
C MET A 1 -20.57 12.54 6.10
N SER A 2 -19.78 11.69 5.45
CA SER A 2 -19.40 10.39 5.98
C SER A 2 -18.51 10.55 7.21
N GLU A 3 -18.75 9.76 8.25
CA GLU A 3 -17.89 9.59 9.43
C GLU A 3 -16.51 8.98 9.06
N TYR A 4 -16.13 9.04 7.81
CA TYR A 4 -14.93 8.43 7.26
C TYR A 4 -13.68 9.25 7.61
N SER A 5 -12.87 8.72 8.51
CA SER A 5 -11.53 9.26 8.75
C SER A 5 -10.57 8.68 7.71
N GLY A 6 -10.03 9.50 6.83
CA GLY A 6 -8.92 9.12 5.93
C GLY A 6 -7.65 8.69 6.67
N ILE A 7 -7.68 8.60 8.00
CA ILE A 7 -6.58 8.22 8.88
C ILE A 7 -6.88 6.84 9.46
N ARG A 8 -6.18 5.82 8.97
CA ARG A 8 -6.45 4.42 9.34
C ARG A 8 -6.17 4.10 10.80
N GLU A 9 -5.23 4.78 11.42
CA GLU A 9 -4.94 4.64 12.86
C GLU A 9 -6.13 5.04 13.75
N ARG A 10 -7.07 5.81 13.24
CA ARG A 10 -8.27 6.22 13.98
C ARG A 10 -9.46 5.27 13.82
N ARG A 11 -9.31 4.21 13.01
CA ARG A 11 -10.36 3.23 12.83
C ARG A 11 -10.47 2.31 14.05
N PRO A 12 -11.66 1.89 14.42
CA PRO A 12 -11.83 0.88 15.46
C PRO A 12 -11.05 -0.39 15.14
N PHE A 13 -10.38 -0.97 16.15
CA PHE A 13 -9.62 -2.22 16.02
C PHE A 13 -8.53 -2.22 14.95
N SER A 14 -8.00 -1.04 14.62
CA SER A 14 -6.80 -0.90 13.80
C SER A 14 -5.61 -0.67 14.71
N TYR A 15 -4.65 -1.61 14.68
CA TYR A 15 -3.47 -1.58 15.53
C TYR A 15 -2.23 -1.37 14.68
N HIS A 16 -1.31 -0.62 15.23
CA HIS A 16 0.00 -0.32 14.66
C HIS A 16 1.01 -0.43 15.79
N ASP A 17 2.27 -0.60 15.45
CA ASP A 17 3.33 -0.66 16.46
C ASP A 17 3.13 -1.78 17.50
N LEU A 18 2.76 -2.97 17.06
CA LEU A 18 2.67 -4.18 17.88
C LEU A 18 3.76 -5.17 17.50
N GLY A 19 4.09 -6.06 18.43
CA GLY A 19 4.96 -7.21 18.16
C GLY A 19 4.65 -8.37 19.10
N GLY A 20 4.78 -9.60 18.61
CA GLY A 20 4.54 -10.79 19.42
C GLY A 20 4.33 -12.06 18.62
N GLN A 21 3.89 -13.11 19.30
CA GLN A 21 3.53 -14.37 18.68
C GLN A 21 2.12 -14.28 18.05
N SER A 22 1.96 -14.83 16.87
CA SER A 22 0.75 -14.74 16.05
C SER A 22 -0.50 -15.24 16.77
N GLN A 23 -0.40 -16.37 17.50
CA GLN A 23 -1.51 -16.92 18.28
C GLN A 23 -1.94 -15.98 19.41
N GLY A 24 -0.94 -15.42 20.14
CA GLY A 24 -1.21 -14.45 21.21
C GLY A 24 -1.88 -13.17 20.71
N LEU A 25 -1.44 -12.64 19.57
CA LEU A 25 -2.04 -11.47 18.94
C LEU A 25 -3.47 -11.77 18.45
N ALA A 26 -3.68 -12.92 17.80
CA ALA A 26 -5.00 -13.33 17.34
C ALA A 26 -5.99 -13.53 18.49
N GLU A 27 -5.56 -14.14 19.59
CA GLU A 27 -6.37 -14.28 20.80
C GLU A 27 -6.70 -12.93 21.44
N GLY A 28 -5.68 -12.04 21.56
CA GLY A 28 -5.85 -10.69 22.08
C GLY A 28 -6.82 -9.85 21.24
N PHE A 29 -6.78 -9.99 19.92
CA PHE A 29 -7.71 -9.32 19.02
C PHE A 29 -9.15 -9.82 19.22
N ARG A 30 -9.37 -11.15 19.21
CA ARG A 30 -10.70 -11.75 19.45
C ARG A 30 -11.29 -11.33 20.80
N LYS A 31 -10.48 -11.29 21.84
CA LYS A 31 -10.88 -10.86 23.19
C LYS A 31 -11.00 -9.35 23.35
N ARG A 32 -10.70 -8.57 22.29
CA ARG A 32 -10.71 -7.10 22.33
C ARG A 32 -9.81 -6.53 23.45
N CYS A 33 -8.71 -7.20 23.77
CA CYS A 33 -7.77 -6.82 24.83
C CYS A 33 -6.41 -6.34 24.34
N LEU A 34 -6.18 -6.26 23.03
CA LEU A 34 -4.99 -5.61 22.49
C LEU A 34 -5.00 -4.13 22.87
N LYS A 35 -3.86 -3.66 23.35
CA LYS A 35 -3.69 -2.26 23.78
C LYS A 35 -3.09 -1.44 22.65
N ALA A 36 -3.45 -0.16 22.61
CA ALA A 36 -2.74 0.80 21.78
C ALA A 36 -1.28 0.87 22.21
N SER A 37 -0.40 0.97 21.24
CA SER A 37 1.04 1.06 21.46
C SER A 37 1.68 2.02 20.46
N ASP A 38 2.89 2.48 20.78
CA ASP A 38 3.69 3.30 19.90
C ASP A 38 5.16 2.92 20.05
N ARG A 39 5.93 3.05 18.98
CA ARG A 39 7.38 2.87 19.01
C ARG A 39 8.07 4.15 19.46
N SER A 40 9.11 4.01 20.30
CA SER A 40 9.90 5.16 20.73
C SER A 40 10.60 5.89 19.57
N PHE A 41 10.80 5.21 18.45
CA PHE A 41 11.34 5.75 17.20
C PHE A 41 10.93 4.90 16.01
N SER A 42 11.01 5.46 14.79
CA SER A 42 10.79 4.73 13.54
C SER A 42 11.98 4.94 12.60
N GLN A 43 12.36 3.89 11.90
CA GLN A 43 13.35 3.95 10.82
C GLN A 43 12.68 3.96 9.43
N GLY A 44 11.37 3.82 9.38
CA GLY A 44 10.59 3.90 8.14
C GLY A 44 10.53 5.32 7.60
N LEU A 45 10.65 5.45 6.28
CA LEU A 45 10.59 6.74 5.56
C LEU A 45 9.20 6.97 4.94
N GLN A 46 8.14 6.52 5.58
CA GLN A 46 6.80 6.66 5.03
C GLN A 46 5.97 7.64 5.84
N CYS A 47 5.29 8.54 5.12
CA CYS A 47 4.31 9.46 5.66
C CYS A 47 3.13 9.56 4.70
N GLN A 48 2.03 10.15 5.14
CA GLN A 48 0.81 10.26 4.35
C GLN A 48 1.05 11.02 3.04
N GLU A 49 1.84 12.09 3.05
CA GLU A 49 2.18 12.91 1.88
C GLU A 49 2.87 12.07 0.78
N ILE A 50 3.95 11.35 1.13
CA ILE A 50 4.69 10.51 0.18
C ILE A 50 3.80 9.43 -0.44
N ASN A 51 2.93 8.82 0.37
CA ASN A 51 2.05 7.76 -0.11
C ASN A 51 0.93 8.29 -1.01
N SER A 52 0.37 9.47 -0.71
CA SER A 52 -0.58 10.16 -1.58
C SER A 52 0.06 10.52 -2.93
N MET A 53 1.27 11.05 -2.90
CA MET A 53 2.04 11.33 -4.11
C MET A 53 2.31 10.06 -4.92
N SER A 54 2.75 8.97 -4.26
CA SER A 54 3.07 7.72 -4.94
C SER A 54 1.86 7.09 -5.63
N ALA A 55 0.65 7.27 -5.09
CA ALA A 55 -0.58 6.78 -5.70
C ALA A 55 -0.88 7.44 -7.05
N LEU A 56 -0.51 8.70 -7.23
CA LEU A 56 -0.91 9.53 -8.38
C LEU A 56 0.23 9.88 -9.33
N MET A 57 1.50 9.72 -8.91
CA MET A 57 2.68 10.24 -9.59
C MET A 57 2.86 9.78 -11.04
N SER A 58 2.23 8.69 -11.44
CA SER A 58 2.27 8.15 -12.79
C SER A 58 1.08 8.56 -13.66
N MET A 59 0.18 9.42 -13.15
CA MET A 59 -0.95 9.93 -13.93
C MET A 59 -0.46 10.76 -15.11
N GLU A 60 -0.94 10.39 -16.30
CA GLU A 60 -0.65 11.12 -17.53
C GLU A 60 -1.30 12.52 -17.50
N ASP A 61 -0.73 13.45 -18.24
CA ASP A 61 -1.24 14.84 -18.35
C ASP A 61 -1.44 15.56 -17.01
N SER A 62 -0.68 15.17 -15.97
CA SER A 62 -0.73 15.80 -14.66
C SER A 62 0.56 16.51 -14.28
N VAL A 63 0.43 17.47 -13.37
CA VAL A 63 1.55 18.14 -12.67
C VAL A 63 1.29 18.06 -11.17
N PHE A 64 2.34 17.92 -10.40
CA PHE A 64 2.32 17.79 -8.95
C PHE A 64 2.89 19.07 -8.34
N VAL A 65 2.08 19.83 -7.65
CA VAL A 65 2.50 20.99 -6.87
C VAL A 65 2.57 20.56 -5.40
N VAL A 66 3.77 20.55 -4.85
CA VAL A 66 4.01 20.18 -3.45
C VAL A 66 4.15 21.45 -2.64
N HIS A 67 3.16 21.74 -1.80
CA HIS A 67 3.14 22.92 -0.96
C HIS A 67 3.90 22.67 0.34
N ALA A 68 5.23 22.80 0.23
CA ALA A 68 6.18 22.30 1.22
C ALA A 68 7.52 23.01 1.19
N PRO A 69 8.32 22.88 2.26
CA PRO A 69 9.76 23.05 2.21
C PRO A 69 10.40 22.03 1.26
N GLN A 70 11.55 22.35 0.67
CA GLN A 70 12.22 21.52 -0.33
C GLN A 70 12.52 20.08 0.13
N GLY A 71 12.73 19.86 1.44
CA GLY A 71 13.04 18.55 2.00
C GLY A 71 11.96 17.48 1.78
N CYS A 72 10.68 17.87 1.76
CA CYS A 72 9.57 16.93 1.53
C CYS A 72 9.65 16.29 0.15
N VAL A 73 10.12 17.01 -0.88
CA VAL A 73 10.26 16.47 -2.25
C VAL A 73 11.48 15.58 -2.41
N GLY A 74 12.51 15.74 -1.58
CA GLY A 74 13.67 14.85 -1.58
C GLY A 74 13.27 13.39 -1.42
N CYS A 75 12.26 13.10 -0.62
CA CYS A 75 11.71 11.76 -0.45
C CYS A 75 10.95 11.25 -1.69
N ALA A 76 10.45 12.13 -2.55
CA ALA A 76 9.75 11.75 -3.78
C ALA A 76 10.70 11.34 -4.92
N SER A 77 12.00 11.58 -4.79
CA SER A 77 13.01 11.20 -5.81
C SER A 77 13.00 9.69 -6.09
N PHE A 78 12.78 8.88 -5.08
CA PHE A 78 12.61 7.43 -5.18
C PHE A 78 11.41 7.04 -6.08
N ALA A 79 10.29 7.75 -6.01
CA ALA A 79 9.12 7.49 -6.85
C ALA A 79 9.38 7.85 -8.32
N ASN A 80 10.28 8.81 -8.60
CA ASN A 80 10.71 9.14 -9.96
C ASN A 80 11.38 7.96 -10.68
N ASP A 81 12.21 7.19 -9.98
CA ASP A 81 12.89 6.05 -10.60
C ASP A 81 11.91 4.93 -10.93
N LEU A 82 10.96 4.63 -10.06
CA LEU A 82 9.89 3.68 -10.34
C LEU A 82 9.04 4.14 -11.53
N TYR A 83 8.72 5.43 -11.61
CA TYR A 83 7.98 6.01 -12.72
C TYR A 83 8.72 5.85 -14.05
N ARG A 84 10.01 6.18 -14.09
CA ARG A 84 10.85 6.05 -15.30
C ARG A 84 10.99 4.60 -15.77
N VAL A 85 11.23 3.68 -14.83
CA VAL A 85 11.29 2.25 -15.12
C VAL A 85 9.95 1.75 -15.67
N GLY A 86 8.85 2.16 -15.06
CA GLY A 86 7.52 1.80 -15.53
C GLY A 86 7.18 2.36 -16.93
N GLN A 87 7.63 3.58 -17.27
CA GLN A 87 7.50 4.14 -18.63
C GLN A 87 8.27 3.28 -19.64
N ALA A 88 9.53 2.95 -19.34
CA ALA A 88 10.36 2.11 -20.21
C ALA A 88 9.69 0.75 -20.49
N HIS A 89 9.12 0.09 -19.47
CA HIS A 89 8.42 -1.19 -19.62
C HIS A 89 7.10 -1.09 -20.38
N ARG A 90 6.55 0.11 -20.56
CA ARG A 90 5.35 0.37 -21.36
C ARG A 90 5.64 0.87 -22.77
N GLY A 91 6.92 1.03 -23.10
CA GLY A 91 7.32 1.64 -24.37
C GLY A 91 6.96 3.12 -24.49
N LEU A 92 6.73 3.78 -23.36
CA LEU A 92 6.40 5.20 -23.31
C LEU A 92 7.71 6.03 -23.36
N PRO A 93 7.65 7.28 -23.86
CA PRO A 93 8.80 8.19 -23.79
C PRO A 93 9.24 8.36 -22.33
N ILE A 94 10.53 8.16 -22.08
CA ILE A 94 11.08 8.31 -20.73
C ILE A 94 11.21 9.80 -20.43
N ILE A 95 10.36 10.31 -19.57
CA ILE A 95 10.48 11.65 -19.01
C ILE A 95 11.52 11.60 -17.90
N ARG A 96 12.52 12.47 -17.95
CA ARG A 96 13.64 12.45 -17.00
C ARG A 96 13.20 12.62 -15.54
N ASN A 97 12.19 13.48 -15.30
CA ASN A 97 11.64 13.72 -13.98
C ASN A 97 10.10 13.77 -14.06
N ALA A 98 9.41 13.33 -13.03
CA ALA A 98 8.01 13.66 -12.85
C ALA A 98 7.85 15.20 -12.86
N ARG A 99 6.71 15.67 -13.33
CA ARG A 99 6.40 17.10 -13.41
C ARG A 99 6.05 17.62 -12.01
N ILE A 100 7.07 17.79 -11.17
CA ILE A 100 6.92 18.22 -9.77
C ILE A 100 7.40 19.67 -9.65
N ILE A 101 6.58 20.49 -9.04
CA ILE A 101 6.91 21.86 -8.62
C ILE A 101 6.77 21.94 -7.12
N VAL A 102 7.74 22.53 -6.44
CA VAL A 102 7.74 22.75 -4.99
C VAL A 102 7.61 24.24 -4.72
N THR A 103 6.75 24.62 -3.81
CA THR A 103 6.61 26.02 -3.40
C THR A 103 7.80 26.54 -2.62
N ASN A 104 8.63 25.61 -2.10
CA ASN A 104 9.85 25.94 -1.33
C ASN A 104 9.56 26.88 -0.16
N LEU A 105 8.62 26.50 0.70
CA LEU A 105 8.28 27.27 1.90
C LEU A 105 9.52 27.49 2.75
N ASP A 106 9.71 28.74 3.17
CA ASP A 106 10.80 29.16 4.05
C ASP A 106 10.24 29.74 5.37
N GLU A 107 11.11 30.26 6.22
CA GLU A 107 10.74 30.79 7.54
C GLU A 107 9.74 31.94 7.47
N LYS A 108 9.81 32.77 6.42
CA LYS A 108 8.86 33.89 6.23
C LYS A 108 7.47 33.38 5.89
N ASP A 109 7.39 32.34 5.06
CA ASP A 109 6.11 31.73 4.71
C ASP A 109 5.46 31.07 5.92
N ILE A 110 6.28 30.45 6.81
CA ILE A 110 5.79 29.86 8.07
C ILE A 110 5.16 30.92 8.99
N ILE A 111 5.64 32.15 8.94
CA ILE A 111 5.14 33.25 9.77
C ILE A 111 3.96 33.98 9.11
N HIS A 112 4.00 34.18 7.81
CA HIS A 112 3.07 35.05 7.08
C HIS A 112 2.07 34.32 6.17
N GLY A 113 2.17 32.99 6.04
CA GLY A 113 1.40 32.18 5.11
C GLY A 113 2.11 31.98 3.77
N GLY A 114 1.90 30.81 3.17
CA GLY A 114 2.51 30.38 1.91
C GLY A 114 1.58 30.42 0.70
N GLU A 115 0.32 30.86 0.86
CA GLU A 115 -0.71 30.81 -0.20
C GLU A 115 -0.30 31.58 -1.47
N GLY A 116 0.45 32.70 -1.34
CA GLY A 116 0.97 33.45 -2.47
C GLY A 116 1.93 32.60 -3.34
N LYS A 117 2.85 31.87 -2.69
CA LYS A 117 3.76 30.93 -3.39
C LYS A 117 2.99 29.75 -4.02
N LEU A 118 1.93 29.27 -3.36
CA LEU A 118 1.08 28.22 -3.89
C LEU A 118 0.38 28.67 -5.17
N ARG A 119 -0.23 29.87 -5.15
CA ARG A 119 -0.87 30.46 -6.31
C ARG A 119 0.09 30.58 -7.49
N GLU A 120 1.28 31.13 -7.25
CA GLU A 120 2.34 31.27 -8.26
C GLU A 120 2.77 29.90 -8.82
N ALA A 121 2.97 28.91 -7.97
CA ALA A 121 3.36 27.55 -8.37
C ALA A 121 2.31 26.88 -9.27
N ILE A 122 1.01 27.05 -8.99
CA ILE A 122 -0.08 26.54 -9.82
C ILE A 122 -0.10 27.22 -11.19
N LEU A 123 0.07 28.54 -11.23
CA LEU A 123 0.14 29.30 -12.49
C LEU A 123 1.33 28.89 -13.35
N ILE A 124 2.52 28.73 -12.74
CA ILE A 124 3.72 28.22 -13.42
C ILE A 124 3.48 26.80 -13.93
N ALA A 125 2.82 25.92 -13.14
CA ALA A 125 2.47 24.57 -13.56
C ALA A 125 1.60 24.58 -14.83
N ASN A 126 0.58 25.44 -14.84
CA ASN A 126 -0.32 25.58 -15.98
C ASN A 126 0.38 26.15 -17.22
N GLU A 127 1.13 27.24 -17.07
CA GLU A 127 1.87 27.86 -18.17
C GLU A 127 2.91 26.92 -18.80
N ARG A 128 3.70 26.26 -17.94
CA ARG A 128 4.85 25.47 -18.38
C ARG A 128 4.50 24.13 -18.98
N TYR A 129 3.44 23.49 -18.51
CA TYR A 129 3.11 22.11 -18.85
C TYR A 129 1.75 21.93 -19.54
N ALA A 130 0.87 22.94 -19.51
CA ALA A 130 -0.51 22.87 -20.00
C ALA A 130 -1.21 21.53 -19.63
N PRO A 131 -1.22 21.12 -18.34
CA PRO A 131 -1.72 19.83 -17.91
C PRO A 131 -3.25 19.81 -17.93
N LYS A 132 -3.84 18.60 -17.86
CA LYS A 132 -5.28 18.43 -17.60
C LYS A 132 -5.61 18.40 -16.11
N LEU A 133 -4.63 18.01 -15.28
CA LEU A 133 -4.74 17.88 -13.83
C LEU A 133 -3.54 18.54 -13.13
N ILE A 134 -3.82 19.31 -12.08
CA ILE A 134 -2.80 19.82 -11.15
C ILE A 134 -3.15 19.30 -9.76
N PHE A 135 -2.35 18.36 -9.24
CA PHE A 135 -2.50 17.86 -7.88
C PHE A 135 -1.70 18.75 -6.92
N VAL A 136 -2.35 19.28 -5.89
CA VAL A 136 -1.73 20.12 -4.86
C VAL A 136 -1.62 19.34 -3.57
N PHE A 137 -0.41 19.01 -3.13
CA PHE A 137 -0.16 18.22 -1.92
C PHE A 137 0.18 19.12 -0.75
N ALA A 138 -0.62 19.06 0.32
CA ALA A 138 -0.34 19.73 1.57
C ALA A 138 0.76 18.99 2.34
N SER A 139 1.76 19.72 2.82
CA SER A 139 2.81 19.21 3.70
C SER A 139 2.47 19.40 5.17
N CYS A 140 3.33 18.87 6.05
CA CYS A 140 3.26 19.18 7.48
C CYS A 140 3.35 20.68 7.75
N ALA A 141 4.22 21.38 7.03
CA ALA A 141 4.42 22.82 7.22
C ALA A 141 3.16 23.61 6.85
N SER A 142 2.65 23.42 5.62
CA SER A 142 1.44 24.11 5.17
C SER A 142 0.21 23.80 6.03
N GLY A 143 0.08 22.56 6.51
CA GLY A 143 -1.02 22.17 7.39
C GLY A 143 -0.95 22.76 8.80
N ILE A 144 0.27 22.98 9.35
CA ILE A 144 0.46 23.61 10.67
C ILE A 144 0.19 25.11 10.62
N ILE A 145 0.65 25.80 9.58
CA ILE A 145 0.40 27.24 9.42
C ILE A 145 -1.04 27.55 8.98
N GLY A 146 -1.77 26.52 8.48
CA GLY A 146 -3.19 26.66 8.14
C GLY A 146 -3.44 27.30 6.77
N ASP A 147 -2.53 27.14 5.80
CA ASP A 147 -2.72 27.63 4.44
C ASP A 147 -3.99 27.02 3.80
N ASP A 148 -4.85 27.87 3.23
CA ASP A 148 -6.09 27.47 2.57
C ASP A 148 -5.85 27.00 1.13
N ILE A 149 -5.36 25.76 1.00
CA ILE A 149 -5.10 25.18 -0.33
C ILE A 149 -6.37 24.98 -1.16
N ASP A 150 -7.53 24.76 -0.53
CA ASP A 150 -8.83 24.64 -1.21
C ASP A 150 -9.26 26.02 -1.78
N GLY A 151 -9.15 27.08 -0.98
CA GLY A 151 -9.46 28.45 -1.39
C GLY A 151 -8.58 28.92 -2.54
N VAL A 152 -7.27 28.66 -2.48
CA VAL A 152 -6.34 28.96 -3.58
C VAL A 152 -6.72 28.18 -4.84
N ALA A 153 -6.97 26.87 -4.76
CA ALA A 153 -7.38 26.05 -5.89
C ALA A 153 -8.70 26.54 -6.51
N HIS A 154 -9.67 26.88 -5.67
CA HIS A 154 -10.97 27.40 -6.11
C HIS A 154 -10.83 28.76 -6.81
N SER A 155 -10.00 29.66 -6.28
CA SER A 155 -9.79 31.02 -6.86
C SER A 155 -9.19 30.96 -8.27
N LEU A 156 -8.47 29.88 -8.60
CA LEU A 156 -7.81 29.69 -9.90
C LEU A 156 -8.64 28.88 -10.92
N ALA A 157 -9.81 28.35 -10.53
CA ALA A 157 -10.61 27.46 -11.40
C ALA A 157 -11.04 28.08 -12.75
N GLY A 158 -11.09 29.42 -12.86
CA GLY A 158 -11.37 30.11 -14.13
C GLY A 158 -10.13 30.62 -14.86
N GLU A 159 -8.98 30.60 -14.22
CA GLU A 159 -7.73 31.18 -14.73
C GLU A 159 -6.81 30.06 -15.34
N VAL A 160 -6.88 28.85 -14.82
CA VAL A 160 -6.12 27.72 -15.34
C VAL A 160 -7.02 26.76 -16.12
N GLY A 161 -6.49 26.19 -17.22
CA GLY A 161 -7.20 25.23 -18.06
C GLY A 161 -7.29 23.81 -17.46
N ALA A 162 -6.63 23.57 -16.32
CA ALA A 162 -6.57 22.30 -15.63
C ALA A 162 -7.58 22.20 -14.47
N ILE A 163 -7.97 20.96 -14.12
CA ILE A 163 -8.65 20.70 -12.84
C ILE A 163 -7.58 20.72 -11.74
N VAL A 164 -7.71 21.65 -10.80
CA VAL A 164 -6.83 21.71 -9.61
C VAL A 164 -7.44 20.86 -8.51
N VAL A 165 -6.65 19.90 -7.99
CA VAL A 165 -7.08 18.90 -7.02
C VAL A 165 -6.27 19.06 -5.74
N PRO A 166 -6.77 19.75 -4.70
CA PRO A 166 -6.12 19.84 -3.40
C PRO A 166 -6.19 18.49 -2.66
N ILE A 167 -5.10 18.12 -2.00
CA ILE A 167 -4.93 16.85 -1.28
C ILE A 167 -4.36 17.16 0.11
N HIS A 168 -5.20 16.98 1.13
CA HIS A 168 -4.85 17.17 2.54
C HIS A 168 -4.12 15.97 3.10
N CYS A 169 -2.85 15.84 2.79
CA CYS A 169 -2.03 14.65 3.08
C CYS A 169 -0.85 14.93 4.02
N GLU A 170 -0.99 15.87 4.92
CA GLU A 170 0.07 16.28 5.84
C GLU A 170 0.67 15.06 6.58
N GLY A 171 1.97 14.89 6.44
CA GLY A 171 2.69 13.67 6.84
C GLY A 171 2.54 13.28 8.31
N PHE A 172 2.35 14.26 9.20
CA PHE A 172 2.16 14.00 10.63
C PHE A 172 0.79 13.40 10.98
N LYS A 173 -0.19 13.46 10.06
CA LYS A 173 -1.54 12.93 10.31
C LYS A 173 -1.58 11.42 10.37
N SER A 174 -0.72 10.73 9.61
CA SER A 174 -0.68 9.27 9.55
C SER A 174 0.69 8.73 9.17
N LYS A 175 1.09 7.65 9.84
CA LYS A 175 2.27 6.83 9.53
C LYS A 175 1.93 5.65 8.59
N VAL A 176 0.65 5.42 8.30
CA VAL A 176 0.16 4.27 7.54
C VAL A 176 0.05 4.61 6.06
N CYS A 177 0.73 3.83 5.22
CA CYS A 177 0.70 4.00 3.76
C CYS A 177 -0.71 4.14 3.20
N ALA A 178 -1.63 3.30 3.64
CA ALA A 178 -2.98 3.24 3.14
C ALA A 178 -3.78 4.53 3.39
N SER A 179 -3.49 5.27 4.48
CA SER A 179 -4.11 6.58 4.72
C SER A 179 -3.76 7.61 3.63
N GLY A 180 -2.55 7.52 3.06
CA GLY A 180 -2.16 8.36 1.94
C GLY A 180 -2.94 8.02 0.67
N PHE A 181 -3.17 6.74 0.40
CA PHE A 181 -4.00 6.30 -0.73
C PHE A 181 -5.44 6.77 -0.58
N ASP A 182 -6.02 6.59 0.62
CA ASP A 182 -7.39 7.05 0.92
C ASP A 182 -7.53 8.54 0.66
N THR A 183 -6.60 9.36 1.14
CA THR A 183 -6.63 10.81 0.95
C THR A 183 -6.56 11.20 -0.53
N ALA A 184 -5.72 10.52 -1.32
CA ALA A 184 -5.64 10.74 -2.75
C ALA A 184 -6.97 10.42 -3.47
N PHE A 185 -7.58 9.28 -3.16
CA PHE A 185 -8.85 8.87 -3.77
C PHE A 185 -10.04 9.72 -3.33
N ILE A 186 -10.10 10.15 -2.06
CA ILE A 186 -11.10 11.11 -1.57
C ILE A 186 -11.03 12.42 -2.39
N SER A 187 -9.82 12.91 -2.65
CA SER A 187 -9.64 14.13 -3.45
C SER A 187 -10.05 13.93 -4.91
N ILE A 188 -9.78 12.75 -5.51
CA ILE A 188 -10.29 12.41 -6.85
C ILE A 188 -11.83 12.40 -6.86
N SER A 189 -12.46 11.74 -5.89
CA SER A 189 -13.91 11.70 -5.79
C SER A 189 -14.52 13.11 -5.72
N LYS A 190 -13.99 13.94 -4.84
CA LYS A 190 -14.50 15.29 -4.57
C LYS A 190 -14.29 16.26 -5.74
N HIS A 191 -13.14 16.22 -6.40
CA HIS A 191 -12.74 17.26 -7.36
C HIS A 191 -12.80 16.81 -8.83
N VAL A 192 -12.71 15.50 -9.11
CA VAL A 192 -12.73 14.97 -10.48
C VAL A 192 -14.07 14.35 -10.82
N LEU A 193 -14.60 13.44 -9.97
CA LEU A 193 -15.86 12.75 -10.25
C LEU A 193 -17.09 13.60 -9.93
N LYS A 194 -17.05 14.42 -8.89
CA LYS A 194 -18.10 15.38 -8.49
C LYS A 194 -19.51 14.80 -8.39
N GLY A 195 -19.66 13.50 -8.12
CA GLY A 195 -20.96 12.84 -8.04
C GLY A 195 -21.66 12.61 -9.39
N GLU A 196 -20.99 12.81 -10.51
CA GLU A 196 -21.55 12.61 -11.84
C GLU A 196 -21.86 11.14 -12.08
N ARG A 197 -23.12 10.82 -12.42
CA ARG A 197 -23.56 9.46 -12.78
C ARG A 197 -23.57 9.29 -14.29
N LEU A 198 -22.83 8.28 -14.76
CA LEU A 198 -22.75 7.93 -16.17
C LEU A 198 -23.49 6.63 -16.47
N PRO A 199 -23.98 6.42 -17.72
CA PRO A 199 -24.52 5.14 -18.13
C PRO A 199 -23.50 4.02 -17.92
N LYS A 200 -23.97 2.86 -17.44
CA LYS A 200 -23.11 1.70 -17.22
C LYS A 200 -22.62 1.12 -18.55
N GLN A 201 -21.34 0.88 -18.63
CA GLN A 201 -20.72 0.17 -19.74
C GLN A 201 -20.60 -1.30 -19.39
N LYS A 202 -21.25 -2.15 -20.18
CA LYS A 202 -21.28 -3.60 -19.97
C LYS A 202 -19.89 -4.21 -19.91
N ASN A 203 -19.68 -5.09 -18.95
CA ASN A 203 -18.43 -5.81 -18.71
C ASN A 203 -17.21 -4.92 -18.37
N LEU A 204 -17.41 -3.65 -18.04
CA LEU A 204 -16.34 -2.76 -17.59
C LEU A 204 -16.11 -2.93 -16.08
N VAL A 205 -14.88 -3.24 -15.70
CA VAL A 205 -14.44 -3.32 -14.30
C VAL A 205 -13.39 -2.26 -13.98
N ASN A 206 -13.61 -1.44 -12.95
CA ASN A 206 -12.55 -0.61 -12.39
C ASN A 206 -11.53 -1.50 -11.68
N LEU A 207 -10.28 -1.44 -12.12
CA LEU A 207 -9.16 -2.20 -11.57
C LEU A 207 -8.19 -1.26 -10.89
N PHE A 208 -8.24 -1.17 -9.56
CA PHE A 208 -7.35 -0.33 -8.78
C PHE A 208 -6.06 -1.08 -8.43
N ALA A 209 -4.93 -0.51 -8.85
CA ALA A 209 -3.62 -1.13 -8.68
C ALA A 209 -2.58 -0.14 -8.15
N PRO A 210 -1.84 -0.49 -7.08
CA PRO A 210 -0.77 0.34 -6.55
C PRO A 210 0.46 0.37 -7.47
N THR A 211 1.33 1.33 -7.24
CA THR A 211 2.60 1.52 -7.98
C THR A 211 3.50 0.30 -8.00
N SER A 212 3.33 -0.62 -7.05
CA SER A 212 4.07 -1.87 -6.96
C SER A 212 3.60 -2.97 -7.93
N VAL A 213 2.57 -2.71 -8.74
CA VAL A 213 2.12 -3.63 -9.80
C VAL A 213 2.92 -3.32 -11.08
N SER A 214 3.72 -4.28 -11.53
CA SER A 214 4.53 -4.14 -12.73
C SER A 214 3.68 -4.14 -14.01
N ARG A 215 4.28 -3.71 -15.14
CA ARG A 215 3.58 -3.85 -16.45
C ARG A 215 3.28 -5.31 -16.77
N LYS A 216 4.15 -6.24 -16.36
CA LYS A 216 3.95 -7.67 -16.59
C LYS A 216 2.79 -8.23 -15.75
N ASP A 217 2.69 -7.79 -14.49
CA ASP A 217 1.53 -8.12 -13.65
C ASP A 217 0.24 -7.53 -14.22
N GLN A 218 0.26 -6.26 -14.64
CA GLN A 218 -0.89 -5.63 -15.28
C GLN A 218 -1.37 -6.43 -16.51
N VAL A 219 -0.46 -6.81 -17.40
CA VAL A 219 -0.80 -7.61 -18.60
C VAL A 219 -1.41 -8.95 -18.22
N GLU A 220 -0.88 -9.62 -17.21
CA GLU A 220 -1.41 -10.90 -16.75
C GLU A 220 -2.82 -10.77 -16.16
N ILE A 221 -3.04 -9.77 -15.32
CA ILE A 221 -4.36 -9.50 -14.73
C ILE A 221 -5.38 -9.09 -15.82
N GLU A 222 -4.98 -8.22 -16.77
CA GLU A 222 -5.81 -7.85 -17.91
C GLU A 222 -6.15 -9.08 -18.79
N ARG A 223 -5.20 -10.00 -18.98
CA ARG A 223 -5.42 -11.27 -19.69
C ARG A 223 -6.47 -12.14 -18.97
N MET A 224 -6.32 -12.29 -17.65
CA MET A 224 -7.27 -13.07 -16.83
C MET A 224 -8.69 -12.47 -16.94
N LEU A 225 -8.83 -11.16 -16.88
CA LEU A 225 -10.12 -10.50 -17.04
C LEU A 225 -10.70 -10.69 -18.46
N ALA A 226 -9.85 -10.58 -19.48
CA ALA A 226 -10.26 -10.74 -20.89
C ALA A 226 -10.77 -12.15 -21.20
N VAL A 227 -10.24 -13.20 -20.55
CA VAL A 227 -10.75 -14.58 -20.69
C VAL A 227 -12.22 -14.68 -20.25
N LEU A 228 -12.62 -13.89 -19.24
CA LEU A 228 -14.02 -13.78 -18.82
C LEU A 228 -14.82 -12.75 -19.65
N GLY A 229 -14.25 -12.19 -20.71
CA GLY A 229 -14.88 -11.15 -21.51
C GLY A 229 -15.05 -9.82 -20.79
N LEU A 230 -14.21 -9.53 -19.77
CA LEU A 230 -14.23 -8.30 -19.02
C LEU A 230 -13.17 -7.32 -19.53
N GLU A 231 -13.53 -6.03 -19.57
CA GLU A 231 -12.61 -4.93 -19.88
C GLU A 231 -12.15 -4.23 -18.61
N ALA A 232 -10.84 -4.06 -18.43
CA ALA A 232 -10.26 -3.37 -17.29
C ALA A 232 -10.11 -1.85 -17.53
N ASN A 233 -10.73 -1.04 -16.68
CA ASN A 233 -10.36 0.35 -16.49
C ASN A 233 -9.24 0.42 -15.43
N TYR A 234 -7.99 0.29 -15.86
CA TYR A 234 -6.82 0.23 -14.96
C TYR A 234 -6.47 1.60 -14.37
N LEU A 235 -6.41 1.71 -13.05
CA LEU A 235 -6.37 2.95 -12.27
C LEU A 235 -5.46 2.86 -11.03
N PRO A 236 -4.94 3.98 -10.55
CA PRO A 236 -4.69 5.25 -11.24
C PRO A 236 -3.34 5.23 -11.97
N PHE A 237 -2.55 4.16 -11.79
CA PHE A 237 -1.17 4.04 -12.21
C PHE A 237 -1.07 3.98 -13.73
N TYR A 238 -0.34 4.91 -14.36
CA TYR A 238 -0.28 5.11 -15.82
C TYR A 238 -1.66 5.26 -16.48
N SER A 239 -2.50 6.03 -15.81
CA SER A 239 -3.86 6.34 -16.22
C SER A 239 -3.97 7.81 -16.62
N SER A 240 -5.10 8.21 -17.21
CA SER A 240 -5.39 9.56 -17.67
C SER A 240 -6.64 10.12 -16.99
N LEU A 241 -6.89 11.44 -17.17
CA LEU A 241 -8.12 12.07 -16.71
C LEU A 241 -9.38 11.40 -17.32
N GLU A 242 -9.31 10.96 -18.58
CA GLU A 242 -10.42 10.29 -19.25
C GLU A 242 -10.76 8.96 -18.57
N LYS A 243 -9.75 8.19 -18.17
CA LYS A 243 -9.94 6.95 -17.41
C LYS A 243 -10.51 7.20 -16.02
N LEU A 244 -10.08 8.26 -15.33
CA LEU A 244 -10.71 8.66 -14.07
C LEU A 244 -12.18 9.02 -14.27
N LYS A 245 -12.51 9.83 -15.26
CA LYS A 245 -13.90 10.20 -15.57
C LYS A 245 -14.77 9.01 -15.99
N ARG A 246 -14.16 7.91 -16.47
CA ARG A 246 -14.86 6.67 -16.83
C ARG A 246 -15.23 5.83 -15.60
N ILE A 247 -14.69 6.10 -14.42
CA ILE A 247 -14.98 5.32 -13.19
C ILE A 247 -16.47 5.13 -12.95
N PRO A 248 -17.35 6.16 -13.04
CA PRO A 248 -18.78 6.00 -12.76
C PRO A 248 -19.52 5.10 -13.75
N SER A 249 -18.97 4.82 -14.92
CA SER A 249 -19.59 3.96 -15.93
C SER A 249 -19.30 2.47 -15.76
N ALA A 250 -18.42 2.07 -14.85
CA ALA A 250 -18.12 0.65 -14.61
C ALA A 250 -19.32 -0.08 -13.98
N GLU A 251 -19.46 -1.38 -14.30
CA GLU A 251 -20.45 -2.26 -13.67
C GLU A 251 -19.96 -2.82 -12.34
N GLY A 252 -18.63 -2.94 -12.15
CA GLY A 252 -18.04 -3.43 -10.91
C GLY A 252 -16.66 -2.83 -10.65
N SER A 253 -16.14 -3.03 -9.44
CA SER A 253 -14.80 -2.58 -9.04
C SER A 253 -14.04 -3.70 -8.34
N THR A 254 -12.73 -3.72 -8.50
CA THR A 254 -11.81 -4.56 -7.73
C THR A 254 -10.48 -3.86 -7.53
N ALA A 255 -9.73 -4.28 -6.53
CA ALA A 255 -8.37 -3.80 -6.29
C ALA A 255 -7.38 -4.98 -6.23
N ILE A 256 -6.15 -4.73 -6.67
CA ILE A 256 -5.08 -5.72 -6.54
C ILE A 256 -4.62 -5.87 -5.09
N CYS A 257 -4.68 -4.78 -4.31
CA CYS A 257 -4.28 -4.81 -2.91
C CYS A 257 -5.48 -4.43 -2.03
N LYS A 258 -5.77 -5.25 -1.02
CA LYS A 258 -6.92 -5.08 -0.13
C LYS A 258 -6.96 -3.75 0.65
N VAL A 259 -5.83 -3.06 0.78
CA VAL A 259 -5.73 -1.76 1.44
C VAL A 259 -5.52 -0.59 0.46
N PHE A 260 -5.63 -0.86 -0.84
CA PHE A 260 -5.52 0.15 -1.89
C PHE A 260 -6.89 0.37 -2.52
N ALA A 261 -7.46 1.54 -2.36
CA ALA A 261 -8.79 1.91 -2.85
C ALA A 261 -9.99 1.17 -2.20
N ASP A 262 -9.81 0.38 -1.12
CA ASP A 262 -10.91 -0.31 -0.44
C ASP A 262 -12.01 0.66 0.03
N GLU A 263 -11.63 1.78 0.64
CA GLU A 263 -12.61 2.78 1.08
C GLU A 263 -13.23 3.55 -0.10
N PHE A 264 -12.43 3.81 -1.12
CA PHE A 264 -12.94 4.44 -2.33
C PHE A 264 -13.95 3.54 -3.04
N MET A 265 -13.72 2.22 -3.09
CA MET A 265 -14.68 1.28 -3.65
C MET A 265 -16.00 1.24 -2.86
N LYS A 266 -15.95 1.33 -1.52
CA LYS A 266 -17.15 1.49 -0.68
C LYS A 266 -17.92 2.78 -0.99
N GLU A 267 -17.18 3.87 -1.24
CA GLU A 267 -17.78 5.13 -1.67
C GLU A 267 -18.41 5.01 -3.06
N LEU A 268 -17.73 4.33 -4.01
CA LEU A 268 -18.28 4.08 -5.34
C LEU A 268 -19.56 3.22 -5.30
N GLU A 269 -19.62 2.23 -4.42
CA GLU A 269 -20.83 1.44 -4.21
C GLU A 269 -21.98 2.29 -3.66
N ARG A 270 -21.71 3.07 -2.60
CA ARG A 270 -22.71 3.92 -1.96
C ARG A 270 -23.25 5.02 -2.87
N ASP A 271 -22.35 5.75 -3.55
CA ASP A 271 -22.70 6.98 -4.26
C ASP A 271 -23.02 6.78 -5.75
N TYR A 272 -22.42 5.75 -6.36
CA TYR A 272 -22.56 5.45 -7.81
C TYR A 272 -23.22 4.08 -8.08
N GLY A 273 -23.52 3.28 -7.06
CA GLY A 273 -24.11 1.96 -7.20
C GLY A 273 -23.19 0.98 -7.93
N ILE A 274 -21.86 1.08 -7.74
CA ILE A 274 -20.87 0.19 -8.36
C ILE A 274 -20.45 -0.84 -7.33
N PRO A 275 -20.90 -2.09 -7.41
CA PRO A 275 -20.51 -3.13 -6.47
C PRO A 275 -19.01 -3.43 -6.60
N PHE A 276 -18.41 -3.98 -5.55
CA PHE A 276 -16.99 -4.31 -5.59
C PHE A 276 -16.70 -5.69 -5.00
N ALA A 277 -15.64 -6.33 -5.55
CA ALA A 277 -15.10 -7.54 -4.96
C ALA A 277 -14.09 -7.20 -3.87
N HIS A 278 -14.39 -7.59 -2.63
CA HIS A 278 -13.41 -7.55 -1.54
C HIS A 278 -12.50 -8.75 -1.68
N THR A 279 -11.32 -8.53 -2.27
CA THR A 279 -10.41 -9.60 -2.68
C THR A 279 -9.03 -9.47 -2.03
N VAL A 280 -8.21 -10.48 -2.27
CA VAL A 280 -6.80 -10.53 -1.86
C VAL A 280 -5.91 -10.28 -3.08
N MET A 281 -4.64 -9.95 -2.86
CA MET A 281 -3.67 -9.85 -3.94
C MET A 281 -3.47 -11.23 -4.60
N PRO A 282 -3.59 -11.37 -5.92
CA PRO A 282 -3.56 -12.67 -6.62
C PRO A 282 -2.12 -13.21 -6.74
N ILE A 283 -1.51 -13.54 -5.61
CA ILE A 283 -0.19 -14.17 -5.48
C ILE A 283 -0.40 -15.48 -4.70
N GLY A 284 0.05 -16.60 -5.26
CA GLY A 284 -0.25 -17.95 -4.78
C GLY A 284 -1.56 -18.50 -5.36
N VAL A 285 -1.72 -19.83 -5.38
CA VAL A 285 -2.87 -20.54 -5.99
C VAL A 285 -4.17 -20.06 -5.34
N ARG A 286 -4.27 -20.24 -4.02
CA ARG A 286 -5.47 -19.89 -3.25
C ARG A 286 -5.92 -18.43 -3.46
N ASN A 287 -4.98 -17.50 -3.44
CA ASN A 287 -5.31 -16.09 -3.55
C ASN A 287 -5.68 -15.70 -4.99
N THR A 288 -5.05 -16.31 -5.99
CA THR A 288 -5.39 -16.12 -7.40
C THR A 288 -6.81 -16.60 -7.68
N ASP A 289 -7.15 -17.80 -7.22
CA ASP A 289 -8.50 -18.36 -7.32
C ASP A 289 -9.53 -17.48 -6.61
N LYS A 290 -9.24 -17.05 -5.37
CA LYS A 290 -10.14 -16.20 -4.58
C LYS A 290 -10.40 -14.86 -5.25
N TRP A 291 -9.34 -14.24 -5.77
CA TRP A 291 -9.47 -12.98 -6.51
C TRP A 291 -10.32 -13.15 -7.76
N TYR A 292 -10.07 -14.22 -8.52
CA TYR A 292 -10.73 -14.47 -9.81
C TYR A 292 -12.22 -14.79 -9.62
N ARG A 293 -12.55 -15.64 -8.64
CA ARG A 293 -13.94 -15.92 -8.23
C ARG A 293 -14.68 -14.67 -7.76
N GLY A 294 -14.03 -13.87 -6.92
CA GLY A 294 -14.61 -12.63 -6.41
C GLY A 294 -14.95 -11.63 -7.52
N VAL A 295 -14.08 -11.51 -8.52
CA VAL A 295 -14.35 -10.64 -9.67
C VAL A 295 -15.45 -11.25 -10.57
N ALA A 296 -15.40 -12.55 -10.87
CA ALA A 296 -16.38 -13.22 -11.70
C ALA A 296 -17.81 -13.09 -11.15
N ALA A 297 -17.95 -13.21 -9.83
CA ALA A 297 -19.25 -13.09 -9.14
C ALA A 297 -19.91 -11.71 -9.33
N LEU A 298 -19.12 -10.62 -9.49
CA LEU A 298 -19.68 -9.30 -9.79
C LEU A 298 -20.41 -9.24 -11.14
N PHE A 299 -20.09 -10.16 -12.04
CA PHE A 299 -20.57 -10.17 -13.43
C PHE A 299 -21.40 -11.41 -13.77
N GLY A 300 -21.77 -12.23 -12.78
CA GLY A 300 -22.54 -13.46 -12.98
C GLY A 300 -21.81 -14.52 -13.83
N LYS A 301 -20.47 -14.63 -13.64
CA LYS A 301 -19.58 -15.51 -14.41
C LYS A 301 -18.97 -16.62 -13.56
N GLU A 302 -19.71 -17.08 -12.55
CA GLU A 302 -19.22 -18.07 -11.59
C GLU A 302 -18.92 -19.43 -12.25
N ALA A 303 -19.72 -19.84 -13.24
CA ALA A 303 -19.51 -21.09 -13.94
C ALA A 303 -18.27 -21.02 -14.86
N GLU A 304 -18.17 -19.95 -15.64
CA GLU A 304 -17.05 -19.74 -16.57
C GLU A 304 -15.71 -19.66 -15.83
N VAL A 305 -15.66 -19.00 -14.65
CA VAL A 305 -14.43 -18.88 -13.89
C VAL A 305 -13.95 -20.21 -13.34
N GLU A 306 -14.85 -21.12 -12.91
CA GLU A 306 -14.45 -22.44 -12.42
C GLU A 306 -13.83 -23.29 -13.53
N GLU A 307 -14.35 -23.22 -14.77
CA GLU A 307 -13.74 -23.91 -15.92
C GLU A 307 -12.32 -23.39 -16.18
N VAL A 308 -12.13 -22.06 -16.13
CA VAL A 308 -10.80 -21.46 -16.32
C VAL A 308 -9.84 -21.83 -15.20
N ILE A 309 -10.29 -21.79 -13.94
CA ILE A 309 -9.48 -22.18 -12.79
C ILE A 309 -9.06 -23.65 -12.90
N ALA A 310 -9.98 -24.55 -13.27
CA ALA A 310 -9.68 -25.96 -13.44
C ALA A 310 -8.60 -26.18 -14.52
N ALA A 311 -8.70 -25.52 -15.66
CA ALA A 311 -7.71 -25.60 -16.74
C ALA A 311 -6.33 -25.04 -16.32
N GLU A 312 -6.30 -23.93 -15.58
CA GLU A 312 -5.05 -23.38 -15.07
C GLU A 312 -4.44 -24.28 -13.99
N HIS A 313 -5.25 -24.89 -13.12
CA HIS A 313 -4.76 -25.86 -12.13
C HIS A 313 -4.13 -27.08 -12.78
N GLU A 314 -4.78 -27.66 -13.82
CA GLU A 314 -4.22 -28.77 -14.59
C GLU A 314 -2.83 -28.42 -15.15
N ARG A 315 -2.65 -27.17 -15.60
CA ARG A 315 -1.39 -26.68 -16.16
C ARG A 315 -0.31 -26.41 -15.09
N VAL A 316 -0.65 -25.82 -13.94
CA VAL A 316 0.35 -25.30 -13.01
C VAL A 316 0.65 -26.24 -11.81
N LEU A 317 -0.33 -27.00 -11.31
CA LEU A 317 -0.13 -27.82 -10.10
C LEU A 317 0.99 -28.86 -10.24
N PRO A 318 1.17 -29.56 -11.39
CA PRO A 318 2.32 -30.48 -11.54
C PRO A 318 3.68 -29.77 -11.45
N GLN A 319 3.75 -28.51 -11.94
CA GLN A 319 4.97 -27.71 -11.88
C GLN A 319 5.23 -27.20 -10.46
N ILE A 320 4.16 -26.77 -9.75
CA ILE A 320 4.22 -26.37 -8.33
C ILE A 320 4.76 -27.53 -7.47
N GLU A 321 4.29 -28.76 -7.71
CA GLU A 321 4.79 -29.93 -6.99
C GLU A 321 6.29 -30.17 -7.26
N GLY A 322 6.77 -29.91 -8.46
CA GLY A 322 8.20 -29.94 -8.77
C GLY A 322 9.01 -28.92 -7.97
N ILE A 323 8.49 -27.70 -7.84
CA ILE A 323 9.10 -26.60 -7.06
C ILE A 323 9.03 -26.92 -5.56
N ARG A 324 7.91 -27.46 -5.08
CA ARG A 324 7.69 -27.86 -3.70
C ARG A 324 8.78 -28.79 -3.19
N LYS A 325 9.22 -29.78 -3.97
CA LYS A 325 10.31 -30.69 -3.61
C LYS A 325 11.63 -30.00 -3.27
N ARG A 326 11.85 -28.79 -3.83
CA ARG A 326 13.04 -27.95 -3.54
C ARG A 326 12.86 -27.08 -2.29
N LEU A 327 11.62 -26.73 -1.94
CA LEU A 327 11.29 -25.69 -0.95
C LEU A 327 10.63 -26.24 0.32
N GLU A 328 10.10 -27.47 0.31
CA GLU A 328 9.38 -28.03 1.44
C GLU A 328 10.20 -27.99 2.74
N GLY A 329 9.58 -27.54 3.82
CA GLY A 329 10.20 -27.40 5.13
C GLY A 329 11.18 -26.22 5.27
N LYS A 330 11.53 -25.50 4.19
CA LYS A 330 12.39 -24.30 4.27
C LYS A 330 11.69 -23.20 5.05
N ARG A 331 12.45 -22.53 5.90
CA ARG A 331 11.96 -21.49 6.81
C ARG A 331 12.00 -20.13 6.14
N VAL A 332 10.92 -19.36 6.26
CA VAL A 332 10.81 -18.05 5.62
C VAL A 332 10.40 -16.97 6.61
N PHE A 333 11.04 -15.81 6.50
CA PHE A 333 10.60 -14.55 7.10
C PHE A 333 10.11 -13.62 5.99
N ILE A 334 8.93 -13.03 6.17
CA ILE A 334 8.28 -12.18 5.15
C ILE A 334 8.11 -10.76 5.67
N CYS A 335 8.47 -9.77 4.84
CA CYS A 335 8.27 -8.34 5.12
C CYS A 335 7.72 -7.62 3.89
N GLY A 336 6.68 -6.82 4.06
CA GLY A 336 6.10 -6.02 2.98
C GLY A 336 4.90 -5.20 3.42
N GLY A 337 4.23 -4.54 2.47
CA GLY A 337 2.93 -3.91 2.72
C GLY A 337 1.86 -4.94 3.04
N THR A 338 0.80 -4.56 3.77
CA THR A 338 -0.21 -5.47 4.30
C THR A 338 -0.71 -6.49 3.28
N GLY A 339 -1.17 -6.06 2.10
CA GLY A 339 -1.66 -6.99 1.09
C GLY A 339 -0.59 -7.96 0.57
N ARG A 340 0.65 -7.48 0.38
CA ARG A 340 1.74 -8.27 -0.19
C ARG A 340 2.37 -9.25 0.80
N SER A 341 2.49 -8.88 2.07
CA SER A 341 3.00 -9.78 3.10
C SER A 341 2.13 -11.02 3.25
N PHE A 342 0.81 -10.84 3.39
CA PHE A 342 -0.12 -11.96 3.50
C PHE A 342 -0.24 -12.78 2.20
N ALA A 343 -0.16 -12.12 1.05
CA ALA A 343 -0.14 -12.84 -0.23
C ALA A 343 1.13 -13.67 -0.42
N ALA A 344 2.29 -13.16 -0.02
CA ALA A 344 3.54 -13.93 -0.01
C ALA A 344 3.49 -15.10 0.97
N ALA A 345 2.82 -14.93 2.13
CA ALA A 345 2.63 -16.02 3.09
C ALA A 345 1.76 -17.16 2.51
N ALA A 346 0.71 -16.83 1.75
CA ALA A 346 -0.08 -17.83 1.05
C ALA A 346 0.71 -18.53 -0.08
N LEU A 347 1.56 -17.78 -0.81
CA LEU A 347 2.41 -18.37 -1.85
C LEU A 347 3.41 -19.40 -1.28
N VAL A 348 4.05 -19.10 -0.14
CA VAL A 348 5.05 -20.02 0.44
C VAL A 348 4.40 -21.28 1.00
N ASP A 349 3.12 -21.23 1.35
CA ASP A 349 2.32 -22.40 1.70
C ASP A 349 2.13 -23.34 0.49
N ASP A 350 1.89 -22.83 -0.71
CA ASP A 350 1.81 -23.62 -1.93
C ASP A 350 3.06 -24.51 -2.13
N PHE A 351 4.21 -24.06 -1.63
CA PHE A 351 5.48 -24.78 -1.72
C PHE A 351 5.87 -25.57 -0.44
N GLY A 352 4.98 -25.67 0.54
CA GLY A 352 5.24 -26.39 1.78
C GLY A 352 6.35 -25.78 2.64
N MET A 353 6.63 -24.49 2.49
CA MET A 353 7.59 -23.76 3.32
C MET A 353 7.00 -23.45 4.70
N ARG A 354 7.86 -23.20 5.68
CA ARG A 354 7.46 -22.85 7.04
C ARG A 354 7.63 -21.37 7.32
N LEU A 355 6.51 -20.65 7.55
CA LEU A 355 6.53 -19.27 7.99
C LEU A 355 7.05 -19.19 9.44
N VAL A 356 8.11 -18.42 9.69
CA VAL A 356 8.69 -18.22 11.02
C VAL A 356 8.54 -16.78 11.51
N GLY A 357 8.29 -15.84 10.63
CA GLY A 357 8.04 -14.44 10.96
C GLY A 357 7.40 -13.69 9.82
N LEU A 358 6.57 -12.71 10.16
CA LEU A 358 5.84 -11.85 9.23
C LEU A 358 5.85 -10.43 9.75
N GLU A 359 6.25 -9.48 8.90
CA GLU A 359 6.07 -8.06 9.16
C GLU A 359 4.96 -7.49 8.28
N THR A 360 4.09 -6.69 8.88
CA THR A 360 2.97 -6.00 8.23
C THR A 360 2.75 -4.61 8.83
N PRO A 361 2.42 -3.57 8.04
CA PRO A 361 2.23 -2.22 8.57
C PRO A 361 1.01 -2.06 9.49
N THR A 362 0.01 -2.91 9.36
CA THR A 362 -1.26 -2.80 10.09
C THR A 362 -1.77 -4.15 10.55
N TYR A 363 -2.47 -4.15 11.68
CA TYR A 363 -3.21 -5.29 12.21
C TYR A 363 -4.66 -4.85 12.47
N ASP A 364 -5.56 -5.27 11.62
CA ASP A 364 -6.99 -4.96 11.61
C ASP A 364 -7.82 -6.24 11.45
N GLU A 365 -9.12 -6.12 11.24
CA GLU A 365 -10.01 -7.27 11.07
C GLU A 365 -9.62 -8.17 9.88
N ASP A 366 -9.17 -7.56 8.77
CA ASP A 366 -8.70 -8.31 7.59
C ASP A 366 -7.37 -9.04 7.87
N ALA A 367 -6.44 -8.39 8.55
CA ALA A 367 -5.18 -9.00 8.96
C ALA A 367 -5.41 -10.13 9.97
N GLN A 368 -6.40 -9.98 10.87
CA GLN A 368 -6.80 -11.02 11.82
C GLN A 368 -7.22 -12.31 11.10
N LEU A 369 -8.06 -12.20 10.06
CA LEU A 369 -8.52 -13.36 9.29
C LEU A 369 -7.34 -14.08 8.59
N ASP A 370 -6.40 -13.31 8.03
CA ASP A 370 -5.21 -13.88 7.40
C ASP A 370 -4.28 -14.54 8.45
N ILE A 371 -4.08 -13.93 9.61
CA ILE A 371 -3.27 -14.50 10.70
C ILE A 371 -3.89 -15.80 11.24
N GLU A 372 -5.20 -15.83 11.44
CA GLU A 372 -5.89 -17.07 11.89
C GLU A 372 -5.74 -18.20 10.87
N TYR A 373 -5.89 -17.87 9.59
CA TYR A 373 -5.66 -18.85 8.51
C TYR A 373 -4.21 -19.38 8.54
N LEU A 374 -3.22 -18.49 8.61
CA LEU A 374 -1.80 -18.87 8.64
C LEU A 374 -1.42 -19.65 9.91
N ASN A 375 -2.02 -19.33 11.07
CA ASN A 375 -1.85 -20.10 12.30
C ASN A 375 -2.35 -21.53 12.15
N GLY A 376 -3.43 -21.74 11.38
CA GLY A 376 -3.94 -23.07 11.10
C GLY A 376 -2.98 -23.96 10.29
N ILE A 377 -2.12 -23.33 9.47
CA ILE A 377 -1.17 -24.03 8.57
C ILE A 377 0.21 -24.11 9.19
N HIS A 378 0.77 -22.99 9.63
CA HIS A 378 2.17 -22.88 10.04
C HIS A 378 2.40 -23.02 11.55
N GLY A 379 1.31 -23.05 12.34
CA GLY A 379 1.38 -22.91 13.80
C GLY A 379 1.70 -21.49 14.22
N ASP A 380 2.40 -21.35 15.35
CA ASP A 380 2.76 -20.04 15.88
C ASP A 380 4.01 -19.48 15.21
N PHE A 381 4.01 -18.20 14.87
CA PHE A 381 5.12 -17.46 14.26
C PHE A 381 5.18 -16.03 14.80
N VAL A 382 6.32 -15.37 14.64
CA VAL A 382 6.48 -13.98 15.09
C VAL A 382 5.78 -13.03 14.12
N VAL A 383 4.99 -12.09 14.65
CA VAL A 383 4.41 -10.98 13.91
C VAL A 383 5.00 -9.67 14.40
N ASP A 384 5.49 -8.87 13.47
CA ASP A 384 5.95 -7.52 13.68
C ASP A 384 4.99 -6.56 12.95
N VAL A 385 4.18 -5.81 13.70
CA VAL A 385 3.29 -4.81 13.13
C VAL A 385 4.05 -3.50 13.05
N ALA A 386 4.76 -3.34 11.96
CA ALA A 386 5.68 -2.25 11.72
C ALA A 386 5.63 -1.77 10.27
N ASN A 387 5.99 -0.51 10.09
CA ASN A 387 6.16 0.05 8.76
C ASN A 387 7.65 0.06 8.38
N MET A 388 8.17 -1.10 7.98
CA MET A 388 9.59 -1.34 7.67
C MET A 388 10.53 -0.87 8.79
N GLN A 389 10.75 -1.72 9.78
CA GLN A 389 11.62 -1.42 10.91
C GLN A 389 12.92 -2.25 10.87
N PRO A 390 13.94 -1.83 10.11
CA PRO A 390 15.18 -2.58 9.93
C PRO A 390 15.85 -3.00 11.25
N PHE A 391 15.71 -2.18 12.28
CA PHE A 391 16.24 -2.43 13.62
C PHE A 391 15.65 -3.73 14.22
N GLU A 392 14.33 -3.89 14.16
CA GLU A 392 13.63 -5.08 14.65
C GLU A 392 13.85 -6.27 13.73
N GLN A 393 13.77 -6.05 12.40
CA GLN A 393 14.00 -7.10 11.40
C GLN A 393 15.34 -7.82 11.57
N VAL A 394 16.45 -7.09 11.75
CA VAL A 394 17.77 -7.74 11.88
C VAL A 394 17.89 -8.55 13.17
N ASN A 395 17.25 -8.12 14.27
CA ASN A 395 17.18 -8.87 15.51
C ASN A 395 16.38 -10.17 15.32
N LEU A 396 15.16 -10.05 14.78
CA LEU A 396 14.26 -11.18 14.55
C LEU A 396 14.86 -12.19 13.58
N VAL A 397 15.39 -11.75 12.44
CA VAL A 397 16.01 -12.63 11.44
C VAL A 397 17.23 -13.36 12.02
N LYS A 398 18.05 -12.67 12.82
CA LYS A 398 19.21 -13.31 13.49
C LYS A 398 18.79 -14.41 14.45
N LYS A 399 17.69 -14.22 15.20
CA LYS A 399 17.14 -15.20 16.14
C LYS A 399 16.41 -16.34 15.46
N LEU A 400 15.56 -16.00 14.50
CA LEU A 400 14.70 -16.95 13.81
C LEU A 400 15.44 -17.78 12.76
N LYS A 401 16.56 -17.30 12.23
CA LYS A 401 17.41 -17.99 11.25
C LYS A 401 16.58 -18.59 10.09
N PRO A 402 15.87 -17.78 9.32
CA PRO A 402 15.16 -18.29 8.16
C PRO A 402 16.15 -18.71 7.06
N ASP A 403 15.76 -19.67 6.21
CA ASP A 403 16.52 -20.06 5.02
C ASP A 403 16.45 -18.98 3.93
N VAL A 404 15.37 -18.18 3.92
CA VAL A 404 15.18 -17.04 3.01
C VAL A 404 14.38 -15.94 3.68
N PHE A 405 14.74 -14.70 3.34
CA PHE A 405 13.97 -13.49 3.64
C PHE A 405 13.26 -13.01 2.37
N ILE A 406 11.94 -12.83 2.43
CA ILE A 406 11.14 -12.30 1.34
C ILE A 406 10.69 -10.89 1.70
N GLY A 407 11.24 -9.87 1.03
CA GLY A 407 10.87 -8.48 1.30
C GLY A 407 11.89 -7.45 0.82
N VAL A 408 11.56 -6.18 1.07
CA VAL A 408 12.47 -5.03 0.93
C VAL A 408 12.81 -4.58 2.33
N PRO A 409 14.02 -4.27 2.61
CA PRO A 409 15.24 -4.28 1.88
C PRO A 409 16.32 -5.22 2.43
N THR A 410 17.39 -5.19 1.84
CA THR A 410 18.69 -5.83 1.84
C THR A 410 19.51 -5.88 3.15
N TRP A 411 19.01 -5.40 4.30
CA TRP A 411 19.75 -5.49 5.58
C TRP A 411 20.01 -6.94 5.98
N THR A 412 19.01 -7.77 5.75
CA THR A 412 19.06 -9.21 6.04
C THR A 412 20.05 -9.95 5.15
N ALA A 413 20.25 -9.51 3.92
CA ALA A 413 21.31 -10.02 3.04
C ALA A 413 22.71 -9.85 3.66
N ARG A 414 22.93 -8.79 4.46
CA ARG A 414 24.19 -8.57 5.19
C ARG A 414 24.38 -9.50 6.39
N LEU A 415 23.34 -10.25 6.76
CA LEU A 415 23.43 -11.34 7.74
C LEU A 415 23.74 -12.70 7.09
N GLY A 416 23.94 -12.74 5.78
CA GLY A 416 24.18 -13.98 5.02
C GLY A 416 22.90 -14.72 4.66
N ILE A 417 21.73 -14.16 4.91
CA ILE A 417 20.44 -14.78 4.60
C ILE A 417 20.08 -14.51 3.14
N PRO A 418 19.79 -15.53 2.33
CA PRO A 418 19.25 -15.37 0.99
C PRO A 418 18.03 -14.44 1.03
N THR A 419 18.04 -13.40 0.20
CA THR A 419 17.00 -12.37 0.21
C THR A 419 16.40 -12.24 -1.18
N THR A 420 15.08 -12.31 -1.28
CA THR A 420 14.35 -12.13 -2.53
C THR A 420 13.10 -11.27 -2.32
N HIS A 421 12.37 -11.02 -3.39
CA HIS A 421 11.18 -10.18 -3.40
C HIS A 421 10.09 -10.80 -4.25
N VAL A 422 8.83 -10.70 -3.80
CA VAL A 422 7.64 -11.06 -4.58
C VAL A 422 7.16 -9.88 -5.46
N LEU A 423 8.13 -9.17 -6.01
CA LEU A 423 7.96 -8.11 -6.98
C LEU A 423 9.04 -8.25 -8.05
N ASP A 424 8.65 -8.16 -9.31
CA ASP A 424 9.58 -8.15 -10.43
C ASP A 424 9.03 -7.26 -11.55
N MET A 425 9.93 -6.48 -12.16
CA MET A 425 9.53 -5.58 -13.24
C MET A 425 9.58 -6.26 -14.62
N LYS A 426 10.27 -7.41 -14.72
CA LYS A 426 10.54 -8.11 -15.98
C LYS A 426 9.65 -9.34 -16.20
N ARG A 427 9.10 -9.89 -15.13
CA ARG A 427 8.28 -11.11 -15.13
C ARG A 427 7.00 -10.89 -14.34
N PRO A 428 5.89 -11.58 -14.66
CA PRO A 428 4.71 -11.54 -13.82
C PRO A 428 5.01 -12.16 -12.46
N THR A 429 4.49 -11.56 -11.40
CA THR A 429 4.54 -12.06 -10.03
C THR A 429 3.15 -12.38 -9.50
N MET A 430 2.13 -12.10 -10.29
CA MET A 430 0.71 -12.33 -10.02
C MET A 430 0.12 -13.32 -11.01
N GLY A 431 -1.06 -13.86 -10.68
CA GLY A 431 -1.69 -14.89 -11.48
C GLY A 431 -0.95 -16.22 -11.45
N TYR A 432 -1.38 -17.17 -12.24
CA TYR A 432 -0.83 -18.52 -12.23
C TYR A 432 0.61 -18.60 -12.74
N ASP A 433 0.98 -17.80 -13.74
CA ASP A 433 2.36 -17.74 -14.24
C ASP A 433 3.32 -17.12 -13.20
N GLY A 434 2.83 -16.17 -12.40
CA GLY A 434 3.56 -15.54 -11.32
C GLY A 434 3.98 -16.54 -10.24
N ILE A 435 3.12 -17.52 -9.93
CA ILE A 435 3.40 -18.56 -8.94
C ILE A 435 4.62 -19.36 -9.34
N LEU A 436 4.66 -19.85 -10.58
CA LEU A 436 5.78 -20.65 -11.10
C LEU A 436 7.08 -19.87 -11.11
N TYR A 437 7.02 -18.60 -11.56
CA TYR A 437 8.19 -17.74 -11.57
C TYR A 437 8.72 -17.48 -10.17
N LEU A 438 7.87 -17.10 -9.22
CA LEU A 438 8.28 -16.77 -7.85
C LEU A 438 8.82 -17.99 -7.12
N GLY A 439 8.20 -19.16 -7.28
CA GLY A 439 8.67 -20.40 -6.66
C GLY A 439 10.08 -20.77 -7.12
N ASN A 440 10.35 -20.77 -8.41
CA ASN A 440 11.71 -21.00 -8.92
C ASN A 440 12.69 -19.93 -8.44
N LYS A 441 12.31 -18.66 -8.46
CA LYS A 441 13.15 -17.57 -7.97
C LYS A 441 13.53 -17.74 -6.49
N ILE A 442 12.60 -18.16 -5.64
CA ILE A 442 12.87 -18.42 -4.22
C ILE A 442 13.83 -19.61 -4.08
N ALA A 443 13.58 -20.71 -4.79
CA ALA A 443 14.42 -21.88 -4.76
C ALA A 443 15.86 -21.58 -5.22
N ASP A 444 16.00 -20.86 -6.32
CA ASP A 444 17.31 -20.48 -6.86
C ASP A 444 18.10 -19.58 -5.88
N GLN A 445 17.43 -18.72 -5.12
CA GLN A 445 18.09 -17.89 -4.10
C GLN A 445 18.59 -18.71 -2.92
N ILE A 446 17.83 -19.72 -2.47
CA ILE A 446 18.22 -20.60 -1.38
C ILE A 446 19.38 -21.52 -1.81
N GLU A 447 19.33 -22.05 -3.03
CA GLU A 447 20.34 -22.96 -3.58
C GLU A 447 21.67 -22.26 -3.94
N ASN A 448 21.62 -20.93 -4.15
CA ASN A 448 22.79 -20.14 -4.56
C ASN A 448 23.10 -19.00 -3.58
N PRO A 449 23.44 -19.28 -2.31
CA PRO A 449 23.62 -18.26 -1.26
C PRO A 449 24.91 -17.46 -1.38
N GLY A 450 25.81 -17.80 -2.30
CA GLY A 450 27.19 -17.32 -2.34
C GLY A 450 27.33 -15.79 -2.39
N PHE A 451 26.39 -15.06 -3.01
CA PHE A 451 26.37 -13.60 -2.97
C PHE A 451 26.12 -13.06 -1.55
N ASN A 452 25.11 -13.61 -0.87
CA ASN A 452 24.73 -13.20 0.49
C ASN A 452 25.83 -13.55 1.51
N GLU A 453 26.48 -14.72 1.38
CA GLU A 453 27.59 -15.14 2.22
C GLU A 453 28.80 -14.21 2.06
N LYS A 454 29.17 -13.87 0.83
CA LYS A 454 30.25 -12.91 0.56
C LYS A 454 29.91 -11.53 1.10
N LEU A 455 28.65 -11.07 0.90
CA LEU A 455 28.21 -9.79 1.43
C LEU A 455 28.32 -9.75 2.97
N ALA A 456 27.88 -10.80 3.64
CA ALA A 456 27.96 -10.91 5.10
C ALA A 456 29.40 -10.92 5.64
N ALA A 457 30.33 -11.54 4.89
CA ALA A 457 31.75 -11.57 5.27
C ALA A 457 32.40 -10.18 5.25
N HIS A 458 31.90 -9.27 4.42
CA HIS A 458 32.49 -7.92 4.23
C HIS A 458 31.62 -6.79 4.78
N ALA A 459 30.34 -7.01 5.01
CA ALA A 459 29.43 -5.99 5.53
C ALA A 459 29.31 -6.05 7.06
N ARG A 460 29.30 -4.86 7.68
CA ARG A 460 29.03 -4.73 9.11
C ARG A 460 27.73 -3.97 9.29
N LEU A 461 26.83 -4.49 10.14
CA LEU A 461 25.65 -3.77 10.56
C LEU A 461 26.01 -2.85 11.75
N PRO A 462 25.36 -1.68 11.86
CA PRO A 462 25.71 -0.65 12.87
C PRO A 462 25.20 -0.98 14.28
N TYR A 463 24.79 -2.22 14.54
CA TYR A 463 24.19 -2.61 15.80
C TYR A 463 25.21 -3.27 16.75
N LYS A 464 25.09 -2.99 18.05
CA LYS A 464 25.86 -3.66 19.09
C LYS A 464 25.48 -5.15 19.17
N ALA A 465 26.43 -6.00 19.53
CA ALA A 465 26.19 -7.44 19.67
C ALA A 465 25.04 -7.74 20.66
N SER A 466 24.96 -6.98 21.76
CA SER A 466 23.88 -7.11 22.75
C SER A 466 22.48 -6.91 22.17
N TRP A 467 22.33 -6.15 21.06
CA TRP A 467 21.03 -5.96 20.43
C TRP A 467 20.42 -7.27 19.91
N TYR A 468 21.25 -8.20 19.47
CA TYR A 468 20.75 -9.47 18.95
C TYR A 468 20.31 -10.46 20.05
N GLU A 469 20.65 -10.16 21.32
CA GLU A 469 20.20 -10.93 22.49
C GLU A 469 18.97 -10.30 23.15
N ASP A 470 18.78 -8.99 22.94
CA ASP A 470 17.64 -8.22 23.48
C ASP A 470 16.30 -8.64 22.87
N ASP A 471 15.20 -8.34 23.59
CA ASP A 471 13.87 -8.41 23.01
C ASP A 471 13.74 -7.44 21.82
N ALA A 472 13.32 -7.94 20.65
CA ALA A 472 13.13 -7.13 19.44
C ALA A 472 12.15 -5.98 19.67
N PHE A 473 11.13 -6.19 20.49
CA PHE A 473 10.01 -5.29 20.74
C PHE A 473 10.16 -4.40 21.98
N LYS A 474 11.32 -4.38 22.61
CA LYS A 474 11.56 -3.61 23.85
C LYS A 474 11.31 -2.11 23.74
N PHE A 475 11.30 -1.54 22.53
CA PHE A 475 11.04 -0.14 22.27
C PHE A 475 9.58 0.17 21.94
N ILE A 476 8.71 -0.83 21.94
CA ILE A 476 7.27 -0.67 21.83
C ILE A 476 6.72 -0.37 23.22
N LYS A 477 6.03 0.76 23.36
CA LYS A 477 5.39 1.19 24.61
C LYS A 477 3.89 1.01 24.48
N THR A 478 3.30 0.23 25.37
CA THR A 478 1.85 0.09 25.46
C THR A 478 1.25 1.16 26.36
N PHE A 479 0.13 1.74 25.97
CA PHE A 479 -0.59 2.73 26.74
C PHE A 479 -1.62 2.07 27.66
N ALA A 480 -1.80 2.63 28.86
CA ALA A 480 -2.89 2.23 29.77
C ALA A 480 -4.19 2.93 29.33
N GLY A 481 -4.88 2.35 28.32
CA GLY A 481 -6.16 2.88 27.83
C GLY A 481 -6.76 1.99 26.73
N PRO A 482 -8.04 2.17 26.42
CA PRO A 482 -8.67 1.46 25.32
C PRO A 482 -7.98 1.84 23.99
N ALA A 483 -7.99 0.91 23.03
CA ALA A 483 -7.47 1.16 21.68
C ALA A 483 -8.11 2.41 21.05
N PRO A 484 -7.41 3.15 20.18
CA PRO A 484 -7.98 4.26 19.44
C PRO A 484 -9.26 3.83 18.72
N GLY A 485 -10.34 4.60 18.88
CA GLY A 485 -11.65 4.28 18.30
C GLY A 485 -12.64 3.55 19.24
N ALA A 486 -12.21 3.06 20.40
CA ALA A 486 -13.13 2.56 21.43
C ALA A 486 -13.67 3.70 22.31
N VAL A 487 -14.20 4.76 21.70
CA VAL A 487 -14.98 5.76 22.44
C VAL A 487 -16.33 5.14 22.72
N SER A 488 -16.60 4.87 24.03
CA SER A 488 -17.91 4.48 24.51
C SER A 488 -18.94 5.48 23.99
N ARG A 489 -20.04 4.96 23.45
CA ARG A 489 -21.29 5.72 23.32
C ARG A 489 -21.80 6.04 24.74
N ALA A 490 -21.22 7.02 25.39
CA ALA A 490 -21.81 7.67 26.55
C ALA A 490 -22.58 8.88 26.00
N ALA A 491 -23.86 8.94 26.39
CA ALA A 491 -24.80 10.01 26.07
C ALA A 491 -24.22 11.41 26.42
N PRO A 492 -24.61 12.48 25.71
CA PRO A 492 -24.16 13.82 26.01
C PRO A 492 -24.72 14.28 27.33
N ALA A 493 -23.91 14.33 28.36
CA ALA A 493 -24.17 15.13 29.54
C ALA A 493 -23.63 16.53 29.29
N GLY A 494 -24.51 17.51 29.26
CA GLY A 494 -24.14 18.91 29.16
C GLY A 494 -23.23 19.34 30.33
N GLY A 495 -22.13 20.02 30.01
CA GLY A 495 -21.21 20.62 30.94
C GLY A 495 -20.23 21.49 30.19
N GLU A 496 -20.29 22.79 30.46
CA GLU A 496 -19.41 23.82 29.91
C GLU A 496 -17.92 23.55 30.15
N PRO A 497 -17.01 23.96 29.28
CA PRO A 497 -15.58 23.77 29.47
C PRO A 497 -15.04 24.75 30.51
N VAL A 498 -14.53 24.22 31.62
CA VAL A 498 -13.75 24.98 32.59
C VAL A 498 -12.32 25.13 32.07
N ILE A 499 -11.97 26.30 31.61
CA ILE A 499 -10.57 26.69 31.32
C ILE A 499 -9.84 26.83 32.66
N ARG A 500 -8.90 25.95 32.96
CA ARG A 500 -7.94 26.17 34.05
C ARG A 500 -6.68 26.83 33.48
N GLU A 501 -6.46 28.07 33.91
CA GLU A 501 -5.17 28.78 33.74
C GLU A 501 -4.06 28.00 34.47
N VAL A 502 -2.98 27.73 33.78
CA VAL A 502 -1.74 27.22 34.33
C VAL A 502 -0.84 28.44 34.62
N ARG A 503 -0.51 28.62 35.90
CA ARG A 503 0.56 29.49 36.34
C ARG A 503 1.90 28.77 36.24
#